data_b59ffa9036010d2dba65b5a244e802d9
#
_entry.id   b59ffa9036010d2dba65b5a244e802d9
#
_cell.length_a   1.000
_cell.length_b   1.000
_cell.length_c   1.000
_cell.angle_alpha   90.00
_cell.angle_beta   90.00
_cell.angle_gamma   90.00
#
_symmetry.space_group_name_H-M   'P 1'
#
loop_
_entity.id
_entity.type
_entity.pdbx_description
1 polymer ?
#
loop_
_entity_poly.entity_id
_entity_poly.type
_entity_poly.pdbx_seq_one_letter_code
_entity_poly.pdbx_strand_id
1 'polypeptide(L)'
;MPPLAILTYSFTVPQSAIDEYGHVNNVIYVQWMQDAGRRHPEAIPEFKQPENTGWFVREHRIEYLAPAFLGDEIEVRTWIAEWKRVRAQRRYEFIRKADDKILVKGETQWIFVELTTGRPIPIPAEMLALFPIVTEQTGSTTSIP
;
A
#
# COMPACT_ATOMS: atom_id res chain seq x y z
N MET A 1 5.57 22.43 1.70
CA MET A 1 4.54 21.39 1.42
C MET A 1 4.40 20.47 2.59
N PRO A 2 3.19 20.26 3.04
CA PRO A 2 3.00 19.25 4.08
C PRO A 2 3.30 17.87 3.52
N PRO A 3 3.71 16.93 4.38
CA PRO A 3 3.92 15.55 3.95
C PRO A 3 2.63 14.93 3.45
N LEU A 4 2.74 13.99 2.54
CA LEU A 4 1.60 13.27 1.97
C LEU A 4 1.36 12.03 2.82
N ALA A 5 0.44 12.12 3.78
CA ALA A 5 0.17 11.00 4.68
C ALA A 5 -0.53 9.84 3.96
N ILE A 6 -1.49 10.16 3.10
CA ILE A 6 -2.24 9.15 2.35
C ILE A 6 -2.06 9.42 0.88
N LEU A 7 -1.63 8.40 0.13
CA LEU A 7 -1.61 8.48 -1.32
C LEU A 7 -2.91 7.88 -1.85
N THR A 8 -3.56 8.59 -2.77
CA THR A 8 -4.77 8.12 -3.43
C THR A 8 -4.57 8.25 -4.93
N TYR A 9 -4.91 7.21 -5.68
CA TYR A 9 -4.91 7.24 -7.14
C TYR A 9 -5.90 6.21 -7.66
N SER A 10 -6.21 6.28 -8.95
CA SER A 10 -7.22 5.41 -9.54
C SER A 10 -6.70 4.78 -10.82
N PHE A 11 -7.30 3.63 -11.17
CA PHE A 11 -7.03 2.97 -12.43
C PHE A 11 -8.25 2.13 -12.82
N THR A 12 -8.30 1.73 -14.09
CA THR A 12 -9.35 0.87 -14.61
C THR A 12 -8.83 -0.57 -14.64
N VAL A 13 -9.65 -1.52 -14.19
CA VAL A 13 -9.26 -2.94 -14.20
C VAL A 13 -9.04 -3.42 -15.62
N PRO A 14 -7.83 -3.86 -15.97
CA PRO A 14 -7.54 -4.32 -17.33
C PRO A 14 -7.91 -5.80 -17.52
N GLN A 15 -8.08 -6.18 -18.79
CA GLN A 15 -8.38 -7.57 -19.13
C GLN A 15 -7.31 -8.53 -18.59
N SER A 16 -6.05 -8.09 -18.58
CA SER A 16 -4.94 -8.93 -18.11
C SER A 16 -5.04 -9.33 -16.65
N ALA A 17 -5.87 -8.65 -15.87
CA ALA A 17 -6.06 -8.95 -14.45
C ALA A 17 -7.15 -9.98 -14.19
N ILE A 18 -7.95 -10.32 -15.21
CA ILE A 18 -9.13 -11.16 -15.07
C ILE A 18 -8.76 -12.64 -15.22
N ASP A 19 -9.22 -13.47 -14.29
CA ASP A 19 -8.96 -14.91 -14.35
C ASP A 19 -10.17 -15.67 -14.92
N GLU A 20 -10.08 -17.02 -14.87
CA GLU A 20 -11.12 -17.87 -15.45
C GLU A 20 -12.47 -17.74 -14.76
N TYR A 21 -12.51 -17.18 -13.56
CA TYR A 21 -13.77 -16.96 -12.85
C TYR A 21 -14.45 -15.65 -13.24
N GLY A 22 -13.82 -14.86 -14.11
CA GLY A 22 -14.42 -13.64 -14.63
C GLY A 22 -14.23 -12.43 -13.76
N HIS A 23 -13.39 -12.49 -12.74
CA HIS A 23 -13.08 -11.32 -11.91
C HIS A 23 -11.57 -11.24 -11.66
N VAL A 24 -11.15 -10.16 -11.01
CA VAL A 24 -9.73 -9.93 -10.77
C VAL A 24 -9.13 -11.09 -9.98
N ASN A 25 -8.03 -11.62 -10.50
CA ASN A 25 -7.30 -12.70 -9.84
C ASN A 25 -6.74 -12.20 -8.51
N ASN A 26 -6.90 -13.01 -7.47
CA ASN A 26 -6.45 -12.66 -6.12
C ASN A 26 -4.99 -12.25 -6.06
N VAL A 27 -4.14 -12.89 -6.85
CA VAL A 27 -2.69 -12.65 -6.86
C VAL A 27 -2.36 -11.26 -7.38
N ILE A 28 -3.19 -10.73 -8.27
CA ILE A 28 -2.98 -9.40 -8.86
C ILE A 28 -3.00 -8.32 -7.79
N TYR A 29 -3.78 -8.49 -6.73
CA TYR A 29 -3.81 -7.51 -5.66
C TYR A 29 -2.47 -7.37 -4.95
N VAL A 30 -1.68 -8.44 -4.88
CA VAL A 30 -0.33 -8.35 -4.31
C VAL A 30 0.52 -7.41 -5.16
N GLN A 31 0.43 -7.54 -6.49
CA GLN A 31 1.14 -6.65 -7.41
C GLN A 31 0.68 -5.20 -7.22
N TRP A 32 -0.62 -4.99 -7.13
CA TRP A 32 -1.17 -3.65 -6.94
C TRP A 32 -0.75 -3.04 -5.61
N MET A 33 -0.62 -3.86 -4.57
CA MET A 33 -0.12 -3.39 -3.28
C MET A 33 1.33 -2.94 -3.40
N GLN A 34 2.16 -3.70 -4.11
CA GLN A 34 3.55 -3.31 -4.32
C GLN A 34 3.65 -2.03 -5.15
N ASP A 35 2.81 -1.89 -6.16
CA ASP A 35 2.76 -0.67 -6.95
C ASP A 35 2.42 0.54 -6.08
N ALA A 36 1.45 0.39 -5.19
CA ALA A 36 1.04 1.48 -4.30
C ALA A 36 2.18 1.87 -3.36
N GLY A 37 2.88 0.86 -2.82
CA GLY A 37 4.01 1.11 -1.93
C GLY A 37 5.15 1.84 -2.61
N ARG A 38 5.35 1.60 -3.90
CA ARG A 38 6.37 2.29 -4.69
C ARG A 38 5.93 3.71 -5.04
N ARG A 39 4.67 3.87 -5.41
CA ARG A 39 4.15 5.17 -5.86
C ARG A 39 4.12 6.21 -4.74
N HIS A 40 3.93 5.79 -3.50
CA HIS A 40 3.81 6.74 -2.39
C HIS A 40 5.09 7.55 -2.21
N PRO A 41 6.28 6.93 -2.02
CA PRO A 41 7.50 7.73 -1.94
C PRO A 41 7.82 8.46 -3.23
N GLU A 42 7.48 7.91 -4.39
CA GLU A 42 7.70 8.59 -5.67
C GLU A 42 6.89 9.88 -5.77
N ALA A 43 5.79 9.98 -5.05
CA ALA A 43 4.95 11.17 -5.05
C ALA A 43 5.45 12.25 -4.09
N ILE A 44 6.50 11.97 -3.32
CA ILE A 44 7.05 12.90 -2.34
C ILE A 44 8.40 13.38 -2.84
N PRO A 45 8.50 14.65 -3.32
CA PRO A 45 9.75 15.14 -3.91
C PRO A 45 10.95 15.08 -2.98
N GLU A 46 10.73 15.23 -1.68
CA GLU A 46 11.81 15.22 -0.69
C GLU A 46 12.33 13.84 -0.37
N PHE A 47 11.62 12.80 -0.80
CA PHE A 47 12.03 11.44 -0.47
C PHE A 47 13.28 11.02 -1.23
N LYS A 48 14.22 10.45 -0.51
CA LYS A 48 15.40 9.81 -1.11
C LYS A 48 15.64 8.48 -0.43
N GLN A 49 15.75 7.44 -1.23
CA GLN A 49 16.16 6.14 -0.72
C GLN A 49 17.65 6.18 -0.45
N PRO A 50 18.09 5.95 0.80
CA PRO A 50 19.53 5.95 1.09
C PRO A 50 20.27 4.89 0.28
N GLU A 51 21.51 5.18 -0.08
CA GLU A 51 22.32 4.25 -0.85
C GLU A 51 22.46 2.93 -0.14
N ASN A 52 22.50 1.86 -0.90
CA ASN A 52 22.69 0.48 -0.42
C ASN A 52 21.64 0.04 0.59
N THR A 53 20.43 0.59 0.47
CA THR A 53 19.31 0.18 1.32
C THR A 53 18.13 -0.25 0.48
N GLY A 54 17.25 -1.00 1.10
CA GLY A 54 16.04 -1.45 0.43
C GLY A 54 14.99 -1.86 1.43
N TRP A 55 13.87 -2.27 0.90
CA TRP A 55 12.73 -2.72 1.69
C TRP A 55 12.40 -4.14 1.30
N PHE A 56 12.43 -5.05 2.29
CA PHE A 56 12.06 -6.45 2.07
C PHE A 56 10.69 -6.70 2.68
N VAL A 57 9.85 -7.43 1.97
CA VAL A 57 8.56 -7.83 2.49
C VAL A 57 8.76 -8.94 3.52
N ARG A 58 8.18 -8.76 4.68
CA ARG A 58 8.14 -9.82 5.69
C ARG A 58 6.81 -10.55 5.67
N GLU A 59 5.72 -9.81 5.43
CA GLU A 59 4.40 -10.39 5.51
C GLU A 59 3.40 -9.55 4.74
N HIS A 60 2.51 -10.21 4.01
CA HIS A 60 1.31 -9.60 3.45
C HIS A 60 0.11 -10.21 4.12
N ARG A 61 -0.88 -9.38 4.40
CA ARG A 61 -2.18 -9.84 4.84
C ARG A 61 -3.22 -9.16 3.96
N ILE A 62 -4.10 -9.96 3.35
CA ILE A 62 -5.09 -9.44 2.41
C ILE A 62 -6.45 -10.01 2.77
N GLU A 63 -7.44 -9.14 2.80
CA GLU A 63 -8.82 -9.51 3.06
C GLU A 63 -9.62 -9.17 1.81
N TYR A 64 -10.20 -10.20 1.19
CA TYR A 64 -10.98 -10.06 -0.03
C TYR A 64 -12.44 -9.97 0.35
N LEU A 65 -13.02 -8.78 0.25
CA LEU A 65 -14.39 -8.52 0.70
C LEU A 65 -15.41 -8.65 -0.41
N ALA A 66 -15.03 -8.31 -1.64
CA ALA A 66 -15.90 -8.41 -2.80
C ALA A 66 -15.06 -8.42 -4.07
N PRO A 67 -15.55 -9.03 -5.16
CA PRO A 67 -14.77 -9.12 -6.40
C PRO A 67 -14.79 -7.82 -7.18
N ALA A 68 -13.72 -7.59 -7.95
CA ALA A 68 -13.67 -6.55 -8.96
C ALA A 68 -13.77 -7.18 -10.34
N PHE A 69 -14.28 -6.43 -11.29
CA PHE A 69 -14.57 -6.92 -12.63
C PHE A 69 -13.91 -6.06 -13.70
N LEU A 70 -13.79 -6.60 -14.90
CA LEU A 70 -13.23 -5.88 -16.04
C LEU A 70 -13.93 -4.52 -16.17
N GLY A 71 -13.12 -3.48 -16.31
CA GLY A 71 -13.64 -2.13 -16.53
C GLY A 71 -14.03 -1.39 -15.28
N ASP A 72 -14.05 -2.04 -14.11
CA ASP A 72 -14.28 -1.33 -12.86
C ASP A 72 -13.19 -0.28 -12.67
N GLU A 73 -13.58 0.90 -12.21
CA GLU A 73 -12.63 1.92 -11.83
C GLU A 73 -12.34 1.78 -10.34
N ILE A 74 -11.07 1.56 -10.01
CA ILE A 74 -10.62 1.27 -8.66
C ILE A 74 -9.85 2.46 -8.12
N GLU A 75 -10.23 2.91 -6.93
CA GLU A 75 -9.44 3.90 -6.19
C GLU A 75 -8.60 3.16 -5.18
N VAL A 76 -7.30 3.43 -5.19
CA VAL A 76 -6.36 2.87 -4.23
C VAL A 76 -6.02 3.94 -3.20
N ARG A 77 -6.06 3.56 -1.93
CA ARG A 77 -5.56 4.41 -0.84
C ARG A 77 -4.51 3.63 -0.10
N THR A 78 -3.38 4.27 0.19
CA THR A 78 -2.31 3.63 0.94
C THR A 78 -1.67 4.62 1.90
N TRP A 79 -1.25 4.11 3.04
CA TRP A 79 -0.65 4.93 4.10
C TRP A 79 0.20 4.05 5.01
N ILE A 80 1.02 4.71 5.85
CA ILE A 80 1.78 4.01 6.88
C ILE A 80 0.96 4.03 8.17
N ALA A 81 0.69 2.85 8.70
CA ALA A 81 -0.10 2.71 9.93
C ALA A 81 0.78 2.62 11.17
N GLU A 82 2.03 2.19 11.00
CA GLU A 82 2.91 2.01 12.15
C GLU A 82 4.36 2.02 11.71
N TRP A 83 5.21 2.69 12.51
CA TRP A 83 6.66 2.60 12.37
C TRP A 83 7.21 1.89 13.60
N LYS A 84 8.08 0.90 13.38
CA LYS A 84 8.96 0.35 14.40
C LYS A 84 10.38 0.72 14.02
N ARG A 85 11.34 0.29 14.83
CA ARG A 85 12.74 0.67 14.60
C ARG A 85 13.22 0.33 13.18
N VAL A 86 12.90 -0.88 12.70
CA VAL A 86 13.36 -1.36 11.39
C VAL A 86 12.19 -1.73 10.47
N ARG A 87 10.95 -1.55 10.92
CA ARG A 87 9.78 -2.08 10.22
C ARG A 87 8.74 -0.99 9.99
N ALA A 88 8.13 -1.02 8.81
CA ALA A 88 6.98 -0.18 8.49
C ALA A 88 5.79 -1.06 8.20
N GLN A 89 4.65 -0.74 8.80
CA GLN A 89 3.39 -1.37 8.43
C GLN A 89 2.65 -0.44 7.48
N ARG A 90 2.45 -0.90 6.26
CA ARG A 90 1.69 -0.15 5.25
C ARG A 90 0.35 -0.80 5.07
N ARG A 91 -0.69 0.01 4.93
CA ARG A 91 -2.04 -0.47 4.67
C ARG A 91 -2.55 0.04 3.34
N TYR A 92 -3.51 -0.68 2.78
CA TYR A 92 -4.07 -0.41 1.46
C TYR A 92 -5.57 -0.66 1.48
N GLU A 93 -6.30 0.16 0.74
CA GLU A 93 -7.72 -0.08 0.46
C GLU A 93 -7.91 0.02 -1.04
N PHE A 94 -8.69 -0.91 -1.58
CA PHE A 94 -9.07 -0.92 -3.00
C PHE A 94 -10.58 -0.74 -3.05
N ILE A 95 -11.02 0.37 -3.62
CA ILE A 95 -12.40 0.83 -3.54
C ILE A 95 -12.96 0.94 -4.95
N ARG A 96 -14.12 0.35 -5.18
CA ARG A 96 -14.80 0.53 -6.48
C ARG A 96 -15.47 1.88 -6.47
N LYS A 97 -15.09 2.73 -7.42
CA LYS A 97 -15.58 4.12 -7.45
C LYS A 97 -17.06 4.23 -7.74
N ALA A 98 -17.60 3.29 -8.51
CA ALA A 98 -19.00 3.36 -8.91
C ALA A 98 -19.96 3.37 -7.72
N ASP A 99 -19.61 2.66 -6.65
CA ASP A 99 -20.50 2.54 -5.48
C ASP A 99 -19.76 2.73 -4.15
N ASP A 100 -18.50 3.19 -4.19
CA ASP A 100 -17.67 3.42 -3.01
C ASP A 100 -17.49 2.18 -2.14
N LYS A 101 -17.63 1.00 -2.72
CA LYS A 101 -17.50 -0.24 -1.96
C LYS A 101 -16.03 -0.61 -1.80
N ILE A 102 -15.64 -0.89 -0.57
CA ILE A 102 -14.28 -1.41 -0.31
C ILE A 102 -14.26 -2.87 -0.72
N LEU A 103 -13.47 -3.18 -1.73
CA LEU A 103 -13.37 -4.53 -2.28
C LEU A 103 -12.31 -5.36 -1.58
N VAL A 104 -11.20 -4.73 -1.23
CA VAL A 104 -10.05 -5.42 -0.65
C VAL A 104 -9.37 -4.49 0.34
N LYS A 105 -8.94 -5.05 1.47
CA LYS A 105 -8.07 -4.39 2.43
C LYS A 105 -6.78 -5.17 2.52
N GLY A 106 -5.66 -4.48 2.56
CA GLY A 106 -4.37 -5.11 2.63
C GLY A 106 -3.45 -4.46 3.63
N GLU A 107 -2.44 -5.22 4.00
CA GLU A 107 -1.44 -4.77 4.95
C GLU A 107 -0.13 -5.47 4.62
N THR A 108 0.98 -4.74 4.67
CA THR A 108 2.30 -5.29 4.42
C THR A 108 3.23 -4.87 5.54
N GLN A 109 4.01 -5.83 6.04
CA GLN A 109 5.10 -5.56 6.95
C GLN A 109 6.37 -5.46 6.12
N TRP A 110 6.94 -4.27 6.03
CA TRP A 110 8.16 -3.98 5.29
C TRP A 110 9.32 -3.86 6.25
N ILE A 111 10.46 -4.45 5.92
CA ILE A 111 11.67 -4.37 6.73
C ILE A 111 12.71 -3.55 5.97
N PHE A 112 13.27 -2.54 6.63
CA PHE A 112 14.32 -1.71 6.08
C PHE A 112 15.66 -2.41 6.28
N VAL A 113 16.41 -2.61 5.19
CA VAL A 113 17.62 -3.43 5.24
C VAL A 113 18.78 -2.75 4.54
N GLU A 114 19.97 -3.16 4.92
CA GLU A 114 21.17 -2.89 4.16
C GLU A 114 21.29 -3.99 3.11
N LEU A 115 21.48 -3.59 1.85
CA LEU A 115 21.44 -4.57 0.76
C LEU A 115 22.64 -5.50 0.71
N THR A 116 23.83 -5.02 1.14
CA THR A 116 25.03 -5.86 1.10
C THR A 116 24.87 -7.10 1.98
N THR A 117 24.33 -6.92 3.18
CA THR A 117 24.21 -8.02 4.15
C THR A 117 22.80 -8.56 4.27
N GLY A 118 21.78 -7.80 3.81
CA GLY A 118 20.38 -8.14 4.02
C GLY A 118 19.92 -7.91 5.44
N ARG A 119 20.73 -7.28 6.27
CA ARG A 119 20.40 -7.07 7.68
C ARG A 119 19.46 -5.91 7.88
N PRO A 120 18.46 -6.05 8.77
CA PRO A 120 17.64 -4.91 9.16
C PRO A 120 18.47 -3.81 9.79
N ILE A 121 18.17 -2.57 9.40
CA ILE A 121 18.83 -1.39 9.98
C ILE A 121 17.77 -0.36 10.33
N PRO A 122 18.06 0.56 11.26
CA PRO A 122 17.08 1.55 11.69
C PRO A 122 16.65 2.46 10.54
N ILE A 123 15.34 2.73 10.49
CA ILE A 123 14.77 3.63 9.49
C ILE A 123 15.19 5.05 9.86
N PRO A 124 15.72 5.84 8.90
CA PRO A 124 16.15 7.21 9.20
C PRO A 124 15.00 8.09 9.66
N ALA A 125 15.27 8.96 10.63
CA ALA A 125 14.25 9.85 11.17
C ALA A 125 13.65 10.78 10.12
N GLU A 126 14.46 11.25 9.17
CA GLU A 126 13.95 12.11 8.12
C GLU A 126 12.96 11.39 7.20
N MET A 127 13.10 10.07 7.05
CA MET A 127 12.16 9.30 6.28
C MET A 127 10.83 9.17 7.03
N LEU A 128 10.89 8.94 8.35
CA LEU A 128 9.69 8.85 9.16
C LEU A 128 8.86 10.14 9.06
N ALA A 129 9.54 11.28 9.01
CA ALA A 129 8.85 12.57 8.97
C ALA A 129 8.08 12.78 7.66
N LEU A 130 8.45 12.09 6.60
CA LEU A 130 7.77 12.22 5.31
C LEU A 130 6.49 11.40 5.22
N PHE A 131 6.31 10.43 6.12
CA PHE A 131 5.15 9.54 6.10
C PHE A 131 4.48 9.54 7.47
N PRO A 132 3.72 10.60 7.81
CA PRO A 132 3.02 10.63 9.09
C PRO A 132 2.11 9.42 9.23
N ILE A 133 2.08 8.87 10.43
CA ILE A 133 1.23 7.72 10.71
C ILE A 133 -0.23 8.14 10.61
N VAL A 134 -1.02 7.30 9.93
CA VAL A 134 -2.47 7.46 9.86
C VAL A 134 -3.09 6.44 10.80
N THR A 135 -3.86 6.93 11.76
CA THR A 135 -4.45 6.05 12.76
C THR A 135 -5.65 5.32 12.18
N GLU A 136 -5.88 4.13 12.68
CA GLU A 136 -6.94 3.28 12.18
C GLU A 136 -8.32 3.88 12.38
N GLN A 137 -8.50 4.69 13.42
CA GLN A 137 -9.81 5.28 13.68
C GLN A 137 -10.33 6.10 12.52
N THR A 138 -9.45 6.79 11.81
CA THR A 138 -9.89 7.65 10.72
C THR A 138 -10.41 6.85 9.54
N GLY A 139 -9.92 5.63 9.36
CA GLY A 139 -10.37 4.79 8.27
C GLY A 139 -11.44 3.81 8.69
N SER A 140 -11.30 3.26 9.87
CA SER A 140 -12.14 2.15 10.30
C SER A 140 -13.58 2.56 10.55
N THR A 141 -13.81 3.80 10.95
CA THR A 141 -15.17 4.26 11.24
C THR A 141 -16.08 4.16 10.04
N THR A 142 -15.52 4.28 8.85
CA THR A 142 -16.30 4.25 7.64
C THR A 142 -16.39 2.85 7.04
N SER A 143 -15.51 1.98 7.44
CA SER A 143 -15.40 0.67 6.81
C SER A 143 -16.21 -0.39 7.52
N ILE A 144 -16.72 -0.09 8.68
CA ILE A 144 -17.42 -1.09 9.45
C ILE A 144 -18.76 -1.40 8.80
N PRO A 145 -18.94 -2.57 8.31
CA PRO A 145 -20.24 -3.01 7.82
C PRO A 145 -21.12 -3.38 8.98
#